data_f1faa4a6f16ed976fc989b784ea9f8d8
#
_entry.id   f1faa4a6f16ed976fc989b784ea9f8d8
#
_cell.length_a   1.000
_cell.length_b   1.000
_cell.length_c   1.000
_cell.angle_alpha   90.00
_cell.angle_beta   90.00
_cell.angle_gamma   90.00
#
_symmetry.space_group_name_H-M   'P 1'
#
loop_
_entity.id
_entity.type
_entity.pdbx_description
1 polymer ?
#
loop_
_entity_poly.entity_id
_entity_poly.type
_entity_poly.pdbx_seq_one_letter_code
_entity_poly.pdbx_strand_id
1 'polypeptide(L)'
;SFYPETTKKLSGLLRKEAGIGTVYDCCGKPVAELGLESQEEKIIKRINMRFKEAGVKEVIMLCPNCYYFLKDRLDVRVSGIYEVLKRLETGGKIAGQTDIFIPCPDKKEKLWMSQIESFLDSTVHMIEDIQCCGLGGCARGKEPDISGGFTERLKKAGYPKIYTYCGSCAGKFARDGMKGIHHILADILETREEPDVSRSMMNRAKSKFWQNR
;
A
#
# COMPACT_ATOMS: atom_id res chain seq x y z
N SER A 1 5.53 -6.39 7.42
CA SER A 1 4.36 -5.52 7.30
C SER A 1 4.37 -4.44 8.38
N PHE A 2 3.94 -3.25 8.05
CA PHE A 2 3.73 -2.19 9.04
C PHE A 2 2.37 -2.30 9.73
N TYR A 3 1.44 -3.06 9.14
CA TYR A 3 0.06 -3.19 9.57
C TYR A 3 -0.34 -4.67 9.63
N PRO A 4 0.19 -5.45 10.60
CA PRO A 4 -0.06 -6.88 10.67
C PRO A 4 -1.52 -7.22 10.99
N GLU A 5 -2.17 -6.49 11.90
CA GLU A 5 -3.56 -6.77 12.28
C GLU A 5 -4.53 -6.42 11.14
N THR A 6 -4.33 -5.27 10.48
CA THR A 6 -5.10 -4.90 9.28
C THR A 6 -4.95 -5.95 8.18
N THR A 7 -3.71 -6.43 7.96
CA THR A 7 -3.43 -7.46 6.96
C THR A 7 -4.15 -8.78 7.28
N LYS A 8 -4.16 -9.21 8.55
CA LYS A 8 -4.86 -10.43 9.00
C LYS A 8 -6.38 -10.28 8.86
N LYS A 9 -6.94 -9.15 9.35
CA LYS A 9 -8.39 -8.88 9.26
C LYS A 9 -8.84 -8.90 7.80
N LEU A 10 -8.10 -8.23 6.92
CA LEU A 10 -8.39 -8.24 5.48
C LEU A 10 -8.33 -9.63 4.87
N SER A 11 -7.26 -10.38 5.14
CA SER A 11 -7.10 -11.74 4.61
C SER A 11 -8.23 -12.66 5.05
N GLY A 12 -8.65 -12.57 6.32
CA GLY A 12 -9.78 -13.31 6.86
C GLY A 12 -11.11 -12.93 6.20
N LEU A 13 -11.34 -11.63 6.02
CA LEU A 13 -12.52 -11.08 5.37
C LEU A 13 -12.62 -11.56 3.91
N LEU A 14 -11.57 -11.38 3.12
CA LEU A 14 -11.55 -11.78 1.70
C LEU A 14 -11.74 -13.29 1.51
N ARG A 15 -11.19 -14.10 2.41
CA ARG A 15 -11.39 -15.56 2.40
C ARG A 15 -12.84 -15.91 2.71
N LYS A 16 -13.41 -15.31 3.74
CA LYS A 16 -14.76 -15.60 4.20
C LYS A 16 -15.83 -15.15 3.19
N GLU A 17 -15.74 -13.90 2.72
CA GLU A 17 -16.79 -13.29 1.90
C GLU A 17 -16.67 -13.64 0.39
N ALA A 18 -15.46 -13.97 -0.08
CA ALA A 18 -15.21 -14.16 -1.51
C ALA A 18 -14.35 -15.39 -1.86
N GLY A 19 -13.96 -16.20 -0.89
CA GLY A 19 -13.09 -17.37 -1.14
C GLY A 19 -11.69 -17.01 -1.66
N ILE A 20 -11.23 -15.77 -1.46
CA ILE A 20 -9.98 -15.27 -2.02
C ILE A 20 -8.81 -15.69 -1.13
N GLY A 21 -7.84 -16.38 -1.72
CA GLY A 21 -6.58 -16.73 -1.09
C GLY A 21 -5.62 -15.54 -1.00
N THR A 22 -4.59 -15.65 -0.16
CA THR A 22 -3.60 -14.58 0.05
C THR A 22 -2.20 -15.06 -0.28
N VAL A 23 -1.43 -14.22 -0.97
CA VAL A 23 -0.01 -14.44 -1.30
C VAL A 23 0.84 -13.33 -0.68
N TYR A 24 1.90 -13.71 0.02
CA TYR A 24 2.89 -12.79 0.60
C TYR A 24 4.19 -12.90 -0.19
N ASP A 25 4.26 -12.28 -1.36
CA ASP A 25 5.46 -12.28 -2.22
C ASP A 25 5.82 -10.85 -2.66
N CYS A 26 6.98 -10.70 -3.28
CA CYS A 26 7.47 -9.40 -3.76
C CYS A 26 7.08 -9.20 -5.23
N CYS A 27 6.54 -8.01 -5.55
CA CYS A 27 6.18 -7.64 -6.92
C CYS A 27 7.39 -7.42 -7.86
N GLY A 28 8.62 -7.35 -7.33
CA GLY A 28 9.81 -7.09 -8.14
C GLY A 28 10.17 -5.60 -8.32
N LYS A 29 9.27 -4.66 -8.02
CA LYS A 29 9.54 -3.23 -8.21
C LYS A 29 10.85 -2.72 -7.55
N PRO A 30 11.25 -3.14 -6.33
CA PRO A 30 12.53 -2.72 -5.77
C PRO A 30 13.75 -3.15 -6.60
N VAL A 31 13.66 -4.26 -7.33
CA VAL A 31 14.71 -4.74 -8.23
C VAL A 31 14.78 -3.89 -9.50
N ALA A 32 13.60 -3.54 -10.05
CA ALA A 32 13.48 -2.62 -11.18
C ALA A 32 14.04 -1.23 -10.85
N GLU A 33 13.76 -0.69 -9.65
CA GLU A 33 14.28 0.60 -9.18
C GLU A 33 15.81 0.64 -9.04
N LEU A 34 16.47 -0.51 -8.98
CA LEU A 34 17.94 -0.66 -9.01
C LEU A 34 18.51 -0.73 -10.43
N GLY A 35 17.68 -0.71 -11.48
CA GLY A 35 18.11 -0.86 -12.87
C GLY A 35 18.48 -2.29 -13.26
N LEU A 36 18.02 -3.30 -12.50
CA LEU A 36 18.33 -4.72 -12.75
C LEU A 36 17.27 -5.35 -13.66
N GLU A 37 17.15 -4.88 -14.90
CA GLU A 37 16.10 -5.24 -15.87
C GLU A 37 15.97 -6.75 -16.06
N SER A 38 17.09 -7.47 -16.29
CA SER A 38 17.06 -8.93 -16.50
C SER A 38 16.52 -9.71 -15.30
N GLN A 39 16.74 -9.21 -14.09
CA GLN A 39 16.21 -9.81 -12.87
C GLN A 39 14.72 -9.48 -12.70
N GLU A 40 14.33 -8.27 -13.02
CA GLU A 40 12.94 -7.84 -13.07
C GLU A 40 12.11 -8.72 -13.99
N GLU A 41 12.56 -8.91 -15.25
CA GLU A 41 11.88 -9.76 -16.23
C GLU A 41 11.72 -11.20 -15.74
N LYS A 42 12.76 -11.78 -15.12
CA LYS A 42 12.69 -13.12 -14.52
C LYS A 42 11.63 -13.21 -13.42
N ILE A 43 11.49 -12.15 -12.60
CA ILE A 43 10.46 -12.11 -11.55
C ILE A 43 9.07 -12.07 -12.18
N ILE A 44 8.83 -11.22 -13.17
CA ILE A 44 7.54 -11.11 -13.85
C ILE A 44 7.16 -12.42 -14.54
N LYS A 45 8.07 -13.01 -15.31
CA LYS A 45 7.84 -14.32 -15.97
C LYS A 45 7.47 -15.40 -14.95
N ARG A 46 8.17 -15.45 -13.81
CA ARG A 46 7.88 -16.41 -12.74
C ARG A 46 6.52 -16.20 -12.12
N ILE A 47 6.09 -14.94 -11.91
CA ILE A 47 4.76 -14.62 -11.38
C ILE A 47 3.69 -15.09 -12.36
N ASN A 48 3.79 -14.75 -13.64
CA ASN A 48 2.83 -15.17 -14.68
C ASN A 48 2.75 -16.70 -14.79
N MET A 49 3.87 -17.40 -14.78
CA MET A 49 3.91 -18.86 -14.81
C MET A 49 3.17 -19.46 -13.61
N ARG A 50 3.44 -19.00 -12.39
CA ARG A 50 2.77 -19.49 -11.18
C ARG A 50 1.27 -19.19 -11.19
N PHE A 51 0.85 -18.03 -11.67
CA PHE A 51 -0.57 -17.70 -11.77
C PHE A 51 -1.28 -18.57 -12.80
N LYS A 52 -0.64 -18.86 -13.93
CA LYS A 52 -1.15 -19.77 -14.95
C LYS A 52 -1.29 -21.21 -14.41
N GLU A 53 -0.25 -21.73 -13.75
CA GLU A 53 -0.24 -23.06 -13.13
C GLU A 53 -1.32 -23.22 -12.06
N ALA A 54 -1.54 -22.16 -11.26
CA ALA A 54 -2.55 -22.14 -10.20
C ALA A 54 -3.97 -21.77 -10.69
N GLY A 55 -4.15 -21.51 -11.98
CA GLY A 55 -5.45 -21.13 -12.56
C GLY A 55 -5.99 -19.79 -12.07
N VAL A 56 -5.12 -18.89 -11.60
CA VAL A 56 -5.51 -17.56 -11.12
C VAL A 56 -6.06 -16.73 -12.28
N LYS A 57 -7.20 -16.07 -12.07
CA LYS A 57 -7.85 -15.19 -13.05
C LYS A 57 -7.73 -13.71 -12.70
N GLU A 58 -7.68 -13.42 -11.42
CA GLU A 58 -7.57 -12.06 -10.89
C GLU A 58 -6.61 -12.04 -9.70
N VAL A 59 -5.76 -11.01 -9.64
CA VAL A 59 -4.93 -10.72 -8.49
C VAL A 59 -5.29 -9.35 -7.91
N ILE A 60 -5.42 -9.29 -6.57
CA ILE A 60 -5.82 -8.09 -5.85
C ILE A 60 -4.60 -7.48 -5.18
N MET A 61 -4.30 -6.24 -5.51
CA MET A 61 -3.15 -5.52 -4.97
C MET A 61 -3.55 -4.65 -3.78
N LEU A 62 -2.78 -4.78 -2.68
CA LEU A 62 -2.95 -3.96 -1.47
C LEU A 62 -2.05 -2.72 -1.46
N CYS A 63 -1.14 -2.64 -2.41
CA CYS A 63 -0.14 -1.58 -2.50
C CYS A 63 -0.22 -0.88 -3.85
N PRO A 64 -0.38 0.45 -3.91
CA PRO A 64 -0.44 1.17 -5.17
C PRO A 64 0.85 1.02 -5.99
N ASN A 65 2.02 0.92 -5.34
CA ASN A 65 3.27 0.65 -6.05
C ASN A 65 3.26 -0.70 -6.78
N CYS A 66 2.71 -1.75 -6.15
CA CYS A 66 2.60 -3.06 -6.79
C CYS A 66 1.58 -3.03 -7.93
N TYR A 67 0.44 -2.37 -7.71
CA TYR A 67 -0.61 -2.23 -8.72
C TYR A 67 -0.08 -1.56 -10.00
N TYR A 68 0.44 -0.34 -9.88
CA TYR A 68 0.93 0.41 -11.03
C TYR A 68 2.16 -0.21 -11.71
N PHE A 69 2.95 -0.98 -10.96
CA PHE A 69 4.08 -1.70 -11.50
C PHE A 69 3.68 -2.95 -12.29
N LEU A 70 2.60 -3.63 -11.87
CA LEU A 70 2.22 -4.94 -12.41
C LEU A 70 0.98 -4.91 -13.32
N LYS A 71 0.14 -3.86 -13.29
CA LYS A 71 -1.16 -3.83 -13.97
C LYS A 71 -1.09 -4.16 -15.47
N ASP A 72 -0.01 -3.75 -16.14
CA ASP A 72 0.19 -3.94 -17.59
C ASP A 72 1.25 -5.03 -17.91
N ARG A 73 1.66 -5.82 -16.91
CA ARG A 73 2.74 -6.82 -17.02
C ARG A 73 2.31 -8.24 -16.64
N LEU A 74 1.15 -8.38 -16.06
CA LEU A 74 0.59 -9.68 -15.70
C LEU A 74 -0.45 -10.14 -16.72
N ASP A 75 -0.47 -11.45 -16.98
CA ASP A 75 -1.40 -12.11 -17.91
C ASP A 75 -2.78 -12.35 -17.26
N VAL A 76 -3.02 -11.80 -16.07
CA VAL A 76 -4.27 -11.91 -15.31
C VAL A 76 -4.81 -10.53 -14.99
N ARG A 77 -6.12 -10.44 -14.71
CA ARG A 77 -6.70 -9.18 -14.24
C ARG A 77 -6.01 -8.70 -12.96
N VAL A 78 -5.65 -7.43 -12.90
CA VAL A 78 -5.08 -6.79 -11.72
C VAL A 78 -6.07 -5.76 -11.18
N SER A 79 -6.55 -5.97 -9.97
CA SER A 79 -7.51 -5.07 -9.30
C SER A 79 -6.89 -4.44 -8.04
N GLY A 80 -7.30 -3.22 -7.72
CA GLY A 80 -6.96 -2.57 -6.46
C GLY A 80 -7.86 -3.04 -5.32
N ILE A 81 -7.36 -3.01 -4.09
CA ILE A 81 -8.14 -3.46 -2.93
C ILE A 81 -9.42 -2.65 -2.72
N TYR A 82 -9.39 -1.34 -2.96
CA TYR A 82 -10.56 -0.49 -2.75
C TYR A 82 -11.68 -0.76 -3.77
N GLU A 83 -11.32 -1.08 -5.01
CA GLU A 83 -12.28 -1.58 -6.02
C GLU A 83 -12.98 -2.85 -5.53
N VAL A 84 -12.21 -3.77 -4.95
CA VAL A 84 -12.75 -5.05 -4.47
C VAL A 84 -13.62 -4.86 -3.23
N LEU A 85 -13.19 -4.04 -2.26
CA LEU A 85 -14.00 -3.74 -1.08
C LEU A 85 -15.33 -3.08 -1.47
N LYS A 86 -15.33 -2.18 -2.45
CA LYS A 86 -16.55 -1.59 -3.01
C LYS A 86 -17.44 -2.63 -3.69
N ARG A 87 -16.87 -3.55 -4.48
CA ARG A 87 -17.59 -4.65 -5.14
C ARG A 87 -18.23 -5.62 -4.14
N LEU A 88 -17.59 -5.82 -2.98
CA LEU A 88 -18.09 -6.66 -1.89
C LEU A 88 -19.00 -5.90 -0.91
N GLU A 89 -19.26 -4.61 -1.16
CA GLU A 89 -20.05 -3.74 -0.30
C GLU A 89 -19.60 -3.78 1.17
N THR A 90 -18.26 -3.83 1.38
CA THR A 90 -17.67 -4.02 2.70
C THR A 90 -16.69 -2.92 3.05
N GLY A 91 -16.57 -2.61 4.34
CA GLY A 91 -15.73 -1.56 4.89
C GLY A 91 -16.53 -0.39 5.48
N GLY A 92 -15.98 0.19 6.53
CA GLY A 92 -16.58 1.36 7.20
C GLY A 92 -16.27 2.67 6.48
N LYS A 93 -16.95 3.73 6.90
CA LYS A 93 -16.72 5.09 6.42
C LYS A 93 -15.77 5.84 7.36
N ILE A 94 -14.96 6.70 6.77
CA ILE A 94 -14.10 7.63 7.51
C ILE A 94 -14.79 8.99 7.56
N ALA A 95 -15.14 9.44 8.76
CA ALA A 95 -15.82 10.70 8.99
C ALA A 95 -14.84 11.83 9.39
N GLY A 96 -15.27 13.07 9.21
CA GLY A 96 -14.50 14.27 9.56
C GLY A 96 -13.53 14.72 8.46
N GLN A 97 -12.66 15.68 8.77
CA GLN A 97 -11.65 16.16 7.82
C GLN A 97 -10.58 15.11 7.59
N THR A 98 -10.25 14.83 6.32
CA THR A 98 -9.20 13.93 5.92
C THR A 98 -8.16 14.63 5.05
N ASP A 99 -6.97 14.86 5.63
CA ASP A 99 -5.79 15.34 4.89
C ASP A 99 -5.07 14.13 4.30
N ILE A 100 -5.11 13.95 2.97
CA ILE A 100 -4.65 12.74 2.29
C ILE A 100 -3.34 13.00 1.53
N PHE A 101 -2.28 12.32 1.93
CA PHE A 101 -1.05 12.24 1.15
C PHE A 101 -1.22 11.18 0.06
N ILE A 102 -1.26 11.62 -1.20
CA ILE A 102 -1.37 10.74 -2.37
C ILE A 102 -0.01 10.09 -2.66
N PRO A 103 0.09 8.75 -2.68
CA PRO A 103 1.30 8.04 -3.06
C PRO A 103 1.74 8.35 -4.50
N CYS A 104 3.04 8.48 -4.72
CA CYS A 104 3.60 8.91 -6.01
C CYS A 104 3.10 8.13 -7.24
N PRO A 105 2.87 6.81 -7.21
CA PRO A 105 2.39 6.11 -8.42
C PRO A 105 0.94 6.46 -8.79
N ASP A 106 0.13 6.94 -7.84
CA ASP A 106 -1.27 7.29 -8.08
C ASP A 106 -1.50 8.79 -8.36
N LYS A 107 -0.47 9.62 -8.24
CA LYS A 107 -0.60 11.09 -8.38
C LYS A 107 -1.14 11.54 -9.73
N LYS A 108 -0.77 10.85 -10.80
CA LYS A 108 -1.18 11.20 -12.16
C LYS A 108 -2.61 10.76 -12.46
N GLU A 109 -2.90 9.49 -12.24
CA GLU A 109 -4.18 8.88 -12.61
C GLU A 109 -5.25 9.10 -11.53
N LYS A 110 -4.84 9.21 -10.25
CA LYS A 110 -5.71 9.30 -9.06
C LYS A 110 -6.80 8.19 -9.02
N LEU A 111 -6.51 7.05 -9.65
CA LEU A 111 -7.45 5.93 -9.75
C LEU A 111 -7.80 5.35 -8.38
N TRP A 112 -6.80 5.11 -7.54
CA TRP A 112 -7.04 4.59 -6.19
C TRP A 112 -7.71 5.64 -5.32
N MET A 113 -7.35 6.92 -5.47
CA MET A 113 -8.00 8.00 -4.75
C MET A 113 -9.50 8.05 -5.06
N SER A 114 -9.89 7.96 -6.35
CA SER A 114 -11.31 7.95 -6.74
C SER A 114 -12.09 6.73 -6.20
N GLN A 115 -11.43 5.57 -6.07
CA GLN A 115 -12.03 4.40 -5.44
C GLN A 115 -12.22 4.59 -3.92
N ILE A 116 -11.28 5.27 -3.28
CA ILE A 116 -11.29 5.56 -1.84
C ILE A 116 -12.40 6.56 -1.48
N GLU A 117 -12.74 7.50 -2.35
CA GLU A 117 -13.80 8.50 -2.11
C GLU A 117 -15.12 7.87 -1.65
N SER A 118 -15.43 6.67 -2.15
CA SER A 118 -16.62 5.94 -1.71
C SER A 118 -16.63 5.53 -0.23
N PHE A 119 -15.48 5.57 0.44
CA PHE A 119 -15.31 5.27 1.87
C PHE A 119 -15.10 6.53 2.73
N LEU A 120 -15.28 7.71 2.17
CA LEU A 120 -15.09 8.97 2.88
C LEU A 120 -16.43 9.69 3.03
N ASP A 121 -16.87 9.87 4.27
CA ASP A 121 -17.99 10.78 4.65
C ASP A 121 -17.40 12.05 5.28
N SER A 122 -16.54 12.75 4.52
CA SER A 122 -15.70 13.79 5.07
C SER A 122 -15.31 14.82 4.02
N THR A 123 -14.86 15.99 4.50
CA THR A 123 -14.17 16.94 3.64
C THR A 123 -12.77 16.41 3.35
N VAL A 124 -12.47 16.22 2.09
CA VAL A 124 -11.17 15.69 1.62
C VAL A 124 -10.27 16.85 1.23
N HIS A 125 -9.07 16.88 1.82
CA HIS A 125 -7.99 17.75 1.39
C HIS A 125 -6.82 16.90 0.90
N MET A 126 -6.45 17.06 -0.37
CA MET A 126 -5.31 16.36 -0.97
C MET A 126 -4.03 17.16 -0.76
N ILE A 127 -3.03 16.55 -0.12
CA ILE A 127 -1.71 17.14 0.09
C ILE A 127 -0.91 16.99 -1.21
N GLU A 128 -0.86 18.03 -2.03
CA GLU A 128 -0.24 18.02 -3.36
C GLU A 128 1.16 18.64 -3.42
N ASP A 129 1.49 19.54 -2.49
CA ASP A 129 2.75 20.26 -2.40
C ASP A 129 3.95 19.39 -2.05
N ILE A 130 3.71 18.19 -1.51
CA ILE A 130 4.75 17.22 -1.15
C ILE A 130 4.73 16.04 -2.13
N GLN A 131 5.70 16.03 -3.03
CA GLN A 131 5.68 15.13 -4.19
C GLN A 131 5.98 13.67 -3.88
N CYS A 132 6.75 13.38 -2.83
CA CYS A 132 7.23 12.02 -2.53
C CYS A 132 7.38 11.80 -1.03
N CYS A 133 7.28 10.54 -0.59
CA CYS A 133 7.65 10.16 0.78
C CYS A 133 9.18 9.96 0.96
N GLY A 134 9.94 9.94 -0.13
CA GLY A 134 11.39 9.79 -0.11
C GLY A 134 11.91 8.35 0.11
N LEU A 135 11.07 7.31 -0.05
CA LEU A 135 11.51 5.93 0.17
C LEU A 135 11.99 5.21 -1.11
N GLY A 136 11.40 5.52 -2.27
CA GLY A 136 11.69 4.84 -3.54
C GLY A 136 13.11 5.07 -4.05
N GLY A 137 13.57 4.19 -4.96
CA GLY A 137 14.86 4.35 -5.65
C GLY A 137 16.09 4.36 -4.76
N CYS A 138 16.03 3.74 -3.58
CA CYS A 138 17.13 3.79 -2.59
C CYS A 138 17.45 5.21 -2.07
N ALA A 139 16.59 6.20 -2.30
CA ALA A 139 16.81 7.60 -1.93
C ALA A 139 17.20 7.78 -0.46
N ARG A 140 16.59 7.01 0.45
CA ARG A 140 16.93 7.08 1.87
C ARG A 140 18.39 6.74 2.18
N GLY A 141 18.99 5.83 1.42
CA GLY A 141 20.38 5.41 1.63
C GLY A 141 21.40 6.25 0.86
N LYS A 142 21.01 6.73 -0.32
CA LYS A 142 21.91 7.51 -1.19
C LYS A 142 21.80 9.01 -1.01
N GLU A 143 20.60 9.49 -0.73
CA GLU A 143 20.26 10.91 -0.62
C GLU A 143 19.42 11.15 0.64
N PRO A 144 19.98 10.91 1.85
CA PRO A 144 19.23 10.96 3.11
C PRO A 144 18.60 12.34 3.37
N ASP A 145 19.29 13.42 3.01
CA ASP A 145 18.82 14.80 3.22
C ASP A 145 17.60 15.10 2.35
N ILE A 146 17.64 14.71 1.07
CA ILE A 146 16.51 14.86 0.16
C ILE A 146 15.34 14.00 0.64
N SER A 147 15.62 12.75 0.99
CA SER A 147 14.62 11.81 1.50
C SER A 147 13.96 12.29 2.80
N GLY A 148 14.75 12.82 3.73
CA GLY A 148 14.28 13.41 4.99
C GLY A 148 13.51 14.71 4.78
N GLY A 149 13.96 15.52 3.85
CA GLY A 149 13.37 16.84 3.54
C GLY A 149 11.89 16.78 3.16
N PHE A 150 11.41 15.69 2.56
CA PHE A 150 9.98 15.49 2.31
C PHE A 150 9.19 15.36 3.61
N THR A 151 9.66 14.57 4.56
CA THR A 151 9.02 14.41 5.87
C THR A 151 9.06 15.70 6.68
N GLU A 152 10.17 16.40 6.65
CA GLU A 152 10.30 17.70 7.37
C GLU A 152 9.34 18.76 6.83
N ARG A 153 9.14 18.83 5.50
CA ARG A 153 8.12 19.72 4.91
C ARG A 153 6.72 19.35 5.39
N LEU A 154 6.41 18.04 5.42
CA LEU A 154 5.12 17.56 5.89
C LEU A 154 4.88 17.88 7.38
N LYS A 155 5.92 17.76 8.22
CA LYS A 155 5.87 18.18 9.63
C LYS A 155 5.63 19.69 9.78
N LYS A 156 6.34 20.51 8.98
CA LYS A 156 6.20 21.98 9.00
C LYS A 156 4.81 22.45 8.57
N ALA A 157 4.13 21.69 7.70
CA ALA A 157 2.75 21.98 7.29
C ALA A 157 1.74 21.80 8.44
N GLY A 158 2.12 21.10 9.52
CA GLY A 158 1.37 21.08 10.78
C GLY A 158 0.06 20.28 10.76
N TYR A 159 -0.12 19.36 9.84
CA TYR A 159 -1.30 18.50 9.81
C TYR A 159 -1.37 17.64 11.07
N PRO A 160 -2.47 17.70 11.85
CA PRO A 160 -2.60 16.92 13.08
C PRO A 160 -2.76 15.42 12.80
N LYS A 161 -3.35 15.09 11.65
CA LYS A 161 -3.62 13.74 11.19
C LYS A 161 -3.45 13.66 9.68
N ILE A 162 -2.69 12.68 9.21
CA ILE A 162 -2.45 12.47 7.79
C ILE A 162 -2.85 11.06 7.42
N TYR A 163 -3.65 10.97 6.39
CA TYR A 163 -4.02 9.70 5.77
C TYR A 163 -3.13 9.40 4.56
N THR A 164 -2.84 8.13 4.36
CA THR A 164 -2.28 7.62 3.10
C THR A 164 -2.75 6.19 2.87
N TYR A 165 -2.75 5.74 1.64
CA TYR A 165 -3.10 4.37 1.27
C TYR A 165 -1.91 3.56 0.77
N CYS A 166 -0.70 4.00 1.09
CA CYS A 166 0.54 3.27 0.83
C CYS A 166 1.26 2.97 2.14
N GLY A 167 1.34 1.68 2.51
CA GLY A 167 2.04 1.25 3.72
C GLY A 167 3.52 1.63 3.75
N SER A 168 4.17 1.77 2.57
CA SER A 168 5.55 2.24 2.48
C SER A 168 5.68 3.73 2.83
N CYS A 169 4.74 4.57 2.39
CA CYS A 169 4.70 5.99 2.74
C CYS A 169 4.45 6.17 4.24
N ALA A 170 3.42 5.50 4.78
CA ALA A 170 3.12 5.54 6.20
C ALA A 170 4.31 5.08 7.06
N GLY A 171 4.92 3.95 6.70
CA GLY A 171 6.10 3.45 7.41
C GLY A 171 7.33 4.34 7.31
N LYS A 172 7.52 5.07 6.19
CA LYS A 172 8.61 6.04 6.05
C LYS A 172 8.40 7.25 6.96
N PHE A 173 7.23 7.86 6.92
CA PHE A 173 6.91 9.02 7.76
C PHE A 173 6.98 8.68 9.25
N ALA A 174 6.46 7.53 9.66
CA ALA A 174 6.56 7.08 11.04
C ALA A 174 8.00 6.80 11.48
N ARG A 175 8.86 6.24 10.61
CA ARG A 175 10.30 6.07 10.88
C ARG A 175 11.04 7.38 11.06
N ASP A 176 10.62 8.42 10.37
CA ASP A 176 11.19 9.75 10.50
C ASP A 176 10.59 10.53 11.70
N GLY A 177 9.89 9.82 12.60
CA GLY A 177 9.37 10.36 13.85
C GLY A 177 8.06 11.13 13.70
N MET A 178 7.36 11.00 12.58
CA MET A 178 6.07 11.63 12.41
C MET A 178 4.98 10.82 13.12
N LYS A 179 4.12 11.50 13.86
CA LYS A 179 2.93 10.93 14.52
C LYS A 179 1.66 11.28 13.74
N GLY A 180 0.54 10.66 14.07
CA GLY A 180 -0.74 10.93 13.41
C GLY A 180 -0.83 10.44 11.97
N ILE A 181 -0.01 9.45 11.60
CA ILE A 181 -0.06 8.83 10.27
C ILE A 181 -1.02 7.66 10.28
N HIS A 182 -2.07 7.77 9.48
CA HIS A 182 -3.13 6.77 9.33
C HIS A 182 -3.08 6.11 7.96
N HIS A 183 -3.34 4.82 7.94
CA HIS A 183 -3.54 4.09 6.68
C HIS A 183 -5.03 3.95 6.42
N ILE A 184 -5.52 4.46 5.30
CA ILE A 184 -6.95 4.45 4.96
C ILE A 184 -7.56 3.05 5.11
N LEU A 185 -6.87 1.99 4.67
CA LEU A 185 -7.36 0.63 4.81
C LEU A 185 -7.53 0.18 6.28
N ALA A 186 -6.66 0.65 7.19
CA ALA A 186 -6.78 0.33 8.60
C ALA A 186 -8.03 0.96 9.23
N ASP A 187 -8.36 2.18 8.82
CA ASP A 187 -9.55 2.87 9.31
C ASP A 187 -10.83 2.30 8.66
N ILE A 188 -10.85 2.01 7.36
CA ILE A 188 -11.97 1.32 6.67
C ILE A 188 -12.26 -0.04 7.31
N LEU A 189 -11.24 -0.78 7.71
CA LEU A 189 -11.37 -2.07 8.40
C LEU A 189 -11.50 -1.93 9.92
N GLU A 190 -11.58 -0.72 10.46
CA GLU A 190 -11.78 -0.42 11.89
C GLU A 190 -10.70 -1.03 12.81
N THR A 191 -9.51 -1.31 12.28
CA THR A 191 -8.38 -1.77 13.08
C THR A 191 -7.71 -0.60 13.79
N ARG A 192 -7.79 0.60 13.23
CA ARG A 192 -7.14 1.82 13.72
C ARG A 192 -5.67 1.62 14.05
N GLU A 193 -5.05 0.67 13.37
CA GLU A 193 -3.68 0.25 13.61
C GLU A 193 -2.69 1.33 13.16
N GLU A 194 -1.76 1.68 14.04
CA GLU A 194 -0.63 2.55 13.70
C GLU A 194 0.51 1.75 13.05
N PRO A 195 1.40 2.39 12.25
CA PRO A 195 2.47 1.67 11.57
C PRO A 195 3.51 1.11 12.55
N ASP A 196 3.57 -0.22 12.69
CA ASP A 196 4.58 -0.92 13.49
C ASP A 196 5.94 -0.89 12.79
N VAL A 197 6.70 0.17 13.07
CA VAL A 197 8.02 0.41 12.48
C VAL A 197 9.06 -0.56 13.04
N SER A 198 9.02 -0.80 14.34
CA SER A 198 10.03 -1.55 15.08
C SER A 198 10.07 -3.02 14.68
N ARG A 199 8.92 -3.65 14.46
CA ARG A 199 8.77 -5.07 14.14
C ARG A 199 8.43 -5.36 12.68
N SER A 200 8.51 -4.35 11.79
CA SER A 200 8.04 -4.49 10.40
C SER A 200 8.71 -5.63 9.63
N MET A 201 10.00 -5.91 9.86
CA MET A 201 10.70 -7.04 9.26
C MET A 201 10.23 -8.38 9.83
N MET A 202 10.11 -8.48 11.15
CA MET A 202 9.60 -9.68 11.83
C MET A 202 8.15 -9.99 11.40
N ASN A 203 7.31 -8.97 11.28
CA ASN A 203 5.94 -9.11 10.81
C ASN A 203 5.87 -9.65 9.37
N ARG A 204 6.80 -9.25 8.48
CA ARG A 204 6.91 -9.82 7.14
C ARG A 204 7.32 -11.30 7.15
N ALA A 205 8.28 -11.67 7.99
CA ALA A 205 8.68 -13.07 8.13
C ALA A 205 7.51 -13.92 8.65
N LYS A 206 6.83 -13.45 9.70
CA LYS A 206 5.67 -14.12 10.29
C LYS A 206 4.49 -14.27 9.32
N SER A 207 4.27 -13.30 8.42
CA SER A 207 3.14 -13.36 7.48
C SER A 207 3.17 -14.58 6.56
N LYS A 208 4.34 -15.13 6.26
CA LYS A 208 4.48 -16.38 5.50
C LYS A 208 3.85 -17.58 6.18
N PHE A 209 3.71 -17.55 7.50
CA PHE A 209 3.10 -18.61 8.31
C PHE A 209 1.61 -18.40 8.59
N TRP A 210 1.04 -17.25 8.20
CA TRP A 210 -0.38 -16.98 8.40
C TRP A 210 -1.29 -17.75 7.42
N GLN A 211 -0.73 -18.28 6.35
CA GLN A 211 -1.47 -19.05 5.34
C GLN A 211 -1.91 -20.44 5.81
N ASN A 212 -1.30 -20.95 6.89
CA ASN A 212 -1.49 -22.33 7.35
C ASN A 212 -2.45 -22.45 8.55
N ARG A 213 -3.29 -21.43 8.83
CA ARG A 213 -4.27 -21.47 9.92
C ARG A 213 -5.67 -21.14 9.46
#